data_eefbec8fc7de87f49be00040ab17f8cc
#
_entry.id   eefbec8fc7de87f49be00040ab17f8cc
#
_cell.length_a   1.000
_cell.length_b   1.000
_cell.length_c   1.000
_cell.angle_alpha   90.00
_cell.angle_beta   90.00
_cell.angle_gamma   90.00
#
_symmetry.space_group_name_H-M   'P 1'
#
loop_
_entity.id
_entity.type
_entity.pdbx_description
1 polymer ?
#
loop_
_entity_poly.entity_id
_entity_poly.type
_entity_poly.pdbx_seq_one_letter_code
_entity_poly.pdbx_strand_id
1 'polypeptide(L)'
;MARIGLKQGILAAVAGMLVASAAQAGGLERSGYNIDLLFDPSDYAAEATATYVNPQRKLKNVEDTDTADTDILGGTFGGGNLNYRPSTADDTESYWAPRIGIKAALGDSIDCMADYSQPWGAHTNPGKNWAGANNNIETKVESDNYAATCSYKWQMGPGYFRVIGGGFYQEVGGFKERLVQDYTFAPFPFSTFSGVGRLELEDSGWGWRTGVAYEIPEYAMRASLVYNSAVDLDDLSGFIDLRQLAFPNPFPVGPRVITGTKYDVQGSASMPDSLELKVQSGIAPGWLAFGSIKWTDWSQLQVVTFCPATISPTTPCTSLDLLYRDGWTVTGGIGHKFNDQWSGAVSLTWDRGTSQGYGAQTDTWTLGTGVSYTPTENVEIRLAGVVGILTSGSSGPVDF
;
A
#
# COMPACT_ATOMS: atom_id res chain seq x y z
N MET A 1 -48.56 5.22 12.27
CA MET A 1 -47.32 4.51 12.66
C MET A 1 -46.78 3.79 11.44
N ALA A 2 -45.60 3.97 11.07
CA ALA A 2 -44.86 3.42 9.95
C ALA A 2 -44.65 4.38 8.76
N ARG A 3 -43.64 5.22 8.85
CA ARG A 3 -43.00 5.90 7.70
C ARG A 3 -41.63 6.47 8.12
N ILE A 4 -40.76 5.66 8.69
CA ILE A 4 -39.43 6.10 9.12
C ILE A 4 -38.28 5.42 8.28
N GLY A 5 -38.59 4.33 7.54
CA GLY A 5 -37.53 3.54 6.88
C GLY A 5 -36.91 4.15 5.63
N LEU A 6 -37.58 5.05 4.91
CA LEU A 6 -37.12 5.47 3.56
C LEU A 6 -36.07 6.58 3.54
N LYS A 7 -35.85 7.30 4.65
CA LYS A 7 -34.91 8.43 4.69
C LYS A 7 -33.49 8.03 5.16
N GLN A 8 -33.35 6.88 5.80
CA GLN A 8 -32.12 6.46 6.46
C GLN A 8 -31.12 5.77 5.51
N GLY A 9 -31.62 4.94 4.58
CA GLY A 9 -30.75 4.21 3.65
C GLY A 9 -29.97 5.10 2.67
N ILE A 10 -30.52 6.25 2.30
CA ILE A 10 -29.97 7.10 1.25
C ILE A 10 -28.86 8.05 1.78
N LEU A 11 -28.89 8.41 3.06
CA LEU A 11 -27.78 9.16 3.69
C LEU A 11 -26.59 8.25 3.99
N ALA A 12 -26.81 6.95 4.23
CA ALA A 12 -25.74 5.96 4.37
C ALA A 12 -24.98 5.76 3.04
N ALA A 13 -25.67 5.84 1.89
CA ALA A 13 -25.08 5.73 0.57
C ALA A 13 -24.07 6.85 0.26
N VAL A 14 -24.35 8.09 0.71
CA VAL A 14 -23.39 9.21 0.54
C VAL A 14 -22.10 8.98 1.33
N ALA A 15 -22.18 8.38 2.51
CA ALA A 15 -21.02 8.09 3.34
C ALA A 15 -20.08 7.02 2.71
N GLY A 16 -20.68 6.04 2.01
CA GLY A 16 -19.89 4.99 1.34
C GLY A 16 -19.10 5.45 0.11
N MET A 17 -19.39 6.64 -0.46
CA MET A 17 -18.65 7.18 -1.60
C MET A 17 -17.22 7.64 -1.29
N LEU A 18 -16.87 7.71 -0.01
CA LEU A 18 -15.69 8.42 0.47
C LEU A 18 -14.41 7.62 0.49
N VAL A 19 -14.49 6.35 0.14
CA VAL A 19 -13.37 5.43 0.29
C VAL A 19 -12.56 5.23 -1.00
N ALA A 20 -12.71 6.10 -1.98
CA ALA A 20 -11.73 6.20 -3.05
C ALA A 20 -10.50 7.00 -2.56
N SER A 21 -9.93 6.61 -1.43
CA SER A 21 -8.62 7.11 -1.02
C SER A 21 -7.53 6.32 -1.77
N ALA A 22 -7.44 6.58 -3.05
CA ALA A 22 -6.36 6.05 -3.89
C ALA A 22 -5.13 6.96 -3.85
N ALA A 23 -4.86 7.60 -2.71
CA ALA A 23 -3.66 8.38 -2.54
C ALA A 23 -2.57 7.50 -1.96
N GLN A 24 -1.67 7.04 -2.79
CA GLN A 24 -0.38 6.50 -2.35
C GLN A 24 0.47 7.63 -1.78
N ALA A 25 0.36 7.92 -0.51
CA ALA A 25 1.27 8.85 0.09
C ALA A 25 1.92 8.28 1.35
N GLY A 26 1.27 7.38 2.06
CA GLY A 26 1.81 6.75 3.25
C GLY A 26 2.43 5.38 2.97
N GLY A 27 3.75 5.27 2.88
CA GLY A 27 4.45 4.00 2.79
C GLY A 27 4.02 3.14 1.59
N LEU A 28 3.56 1.94 1.86
CA LEU A 28 3.08 0.98 0.86
C LEU A 28 1.54 0.90 0.80
N GLU A 29 0.81 1.86 1.34
CA GLU A 29 -0.65 1.77 1.38
C GLU A 29 -1.29 1.96 0.00
N ARG A 30 -2.15 1.01 -0.42
CA ARG A 30 -2.97 1.07 -1.63
C ARG A 30 -4.44 1.36 -1.33
N SER A 31 -5.17 0.38 -0.81
CA SER A 31 -6.59 0.53 -0.48
C SER A 31 -6.85 0.58 1.02
N GLY A 32 -5.86 0.22 1.83
CA GLY A 32 -6.02 0.04 3.26
C GLY A 32 -7.12 -0.96 3.64
N TYR A 33 -7.45 -0.98 4.92
CA TYR A 33 -8.57 -1.76 5.43
C TYR A 33 -9.86 -0.92 5.41
N ASN A 34 -10.99 -1.55 5.11
CA ASN A 34 -12.30 -0.88 5.15
C ASN A 34 -13.38 -1.83 5.66
N ILE A 35 -14.14 -1.38 6.63
CA ILE A 35 -15.26 -2.12 7.22
C ILE A 35 -16.62 -1.40 7.06
N ASP A 36 -16.71 -0.42 6.15
CA ASP A 36 -17.91 0.40 6.03
C ASP A 36 -19.15 -0.42 5.64
N LEU A 37 -18.96 -1.52 4.90
CA LEU A 37 -20.03 -2.46 4.56
C LEU A 37 -20.70 -3.09 5.81
N LEU A 38 -19.98 -3.23 6.92
CA LEU A 38 -20.52 -3.73 8.19
C LEU A 38 -21.66 -2.87 8.74
N PHE A 39 -21.70 -1.59 8.36
CA PHE A 39 -22.69 -0.61 8.79
C PHE A 39 -23.87 -0.46 7.80
N ASP A 40 -23.90 -1.25 6.73
CA ASP A 40 -25.05 -1.25 5.81
C ASP A 40 -26.30 -1.66 6.58
N PRO A 41 -27.42 -0.92 6.43
CA PRO A 41 -28.65 -1.20 7.18
C PRO A 41 -29.40 -2.45 6.72
N SER A 42 -29.08 -2.99 5.54
CA SER A 42 -29.73 -4.19 4.99
C SER A 42 -29.27 -5.45 5.72
N ASP A 43 -30.14 -6.45 5.80
CA ASP A 43 -29.76 -7.74 6.40
C ASP A 43 -28.66 -8.45 5.61
N TYR A 44 -28.69 -8.28 4.29
CA TYR A 44 -27.65 -8.79 3.37
C TYR A 44 -27.19 -7.68 2.45
N ALA A 45 -25.89 -7.54 2.32
CA ALA A 45 -25.28 -6.59 1.39
C ALA A 45 -24.04 -7.19 0.73
N ALA A 46 -23.74 -6.74 -0.47
CA ALA A 46 -22.51 -7.09 -1.18
C ALA A 46 -21.96 -5.85 -1.88
N GLU A 47 -20.66 -5.74 -1.91
CA GLU A 47 -19.93 -4.64 -2.55
C GLU A 47 -18.80 -5.19 -3.41
N ALA A 48 -18.64 -4.62 -4.60
CA ALA A 48 -17.44 -4.86 -5.42
C ALA A 48 -16.95 -3.51 -5.96
N THR A 49 -15.68 -3.22 -5.75
CA THR A 49 -15.03 -2.01 -6.25
C THR A 49 -13.74 -2.34 -6.97
N ALA A 50 -13.38 -1.50 -7.94
CA ALA A 50 -12.09 -1.55 -8.61
C ALA A 50 -11.60 -0.11 -8.78
N THR A 51 -10.42 0.19 -8.21
CA THR A 51 -9.82 1.51 -8.29
C THR A 51 -8.59 1.44 -9.19
N TYR A 52 -8.58 2.24 -10.26
CA TYR A 52 -7.40 2.44 -11.09
C TYR A 52 -6.61 3.64 -10.58
N VAL A 53 -5.33 3.43 -10.31
CA VAL A 53 -4.41 4.45 -9.80
C VAL A 53 -3.27 4.63 -10.78
N ASN A 54 -3.01 5.88 -11.15
CA ASN A 54 -1.92 6.26 -12.05
C ASN A 54 -1.07 7.35 -11.39
N PRO A 55 -0.16 6.97 -10.47
CA PRO A 55 0.74 7.93 -9.87
C PRO A 55 1.78 8.39 -10.89
N GLN A 56 2.17 9.65 -10.80
CA GLN A 56 3.17 10.24 -11.70
C GLN A 56 4.26 10.92 -10.85
N ARG A 57 5.25 10.14 -10.44
CA ARG A 57 6.41 10.64 -9.72
C ARG A 57 7.62 10.65 -10.64
N LYS A 58 8.39 11.73 -10.55
CA LYS A 58 9.62 11.93 -11.31
C LYS A 58 10.78 12.15 -10.36
N LEU A 59 11.78 11.30 -10.45
CA LEU A 59 13.08 11.49 -9.81
C LEU A 59 13.91 12.45 -10.67
N LYS A 60 14.57 13.42 -10.04
CA LYS A 60 15.36 14.45 -10.72
C LYS A 60 16.64 14.73 -9.96
N ASN A 61 17.69 15.12 -10.70
CA ASN A 61 19.01 15.44 -10.14
C ASN A 61 19.58 14.29 -9.30
N VAL A 62 19.39 13.08 -9.79
CA VAL A 62 19.92 11.88 -9.15
C VAL A 62 21.40 11.78 -9.46
N GLU A 63 22.19 11.58 -8.43
CA GLU A 63 23.64 11.37 -8.49
C GLU A 63 23.96 10.00 -7.87
N ASP A 64 24.81 9.26 -8.53
CA ASP A 64 25.42 8.08 -7.95
C ASP A 64 26.57 8.53 -7.04
N THR A 65 26.43 8.23 -5.76
CA THR A 65 27.42 8.57 -4.74
C THR A 65 28.45 7.47 -4.55
N ASP A 66 28.16 6.25 -4.99
CA ASP A 66 29.14 5.16 -5.07
C ASP A 66 29.93 5.23 -6.38
N THR A 67 30.90 6.12 -6.39
CA THR A 67 31.77 6.34 -7.56
C THR A 67 32.99 5.42 -7.60
N ALA A 68 33.03 4.38 -6.75
CA ALA A 68 34.09 3.44 -6.76
C ALA A 68 34.19 2.74 -8.13
N ASP A 69 35.32 2.86 -8.78
CA ASP A 69 35.61 2.20 -10.06
C ASP A 69 35.54 0.68 -9.87
N THR A 70 34.45 0.09 -10.36
CA THR A 70 34.32 -1.35 -10.40
C THR A 70 34.98 -1.89 -11.67
N ASP A 71 36.26 -2.09 -11.61
CA ASP A 71 36.94 -2.90 -12.62
C ASP A 71 36.43 -4.35 -12.49
N ILE A 72 35.96 -4.92 -13.61
CA ILE A 72 35.57 -6.33 -13.74
C ILE A 72 36.66 -7.29 -13.25
N LEU A 73 37.89 -6.83 -13.22
CA LEU A 73 39.06 -7.63 -12.89
C LEU A 73 39.54 -7.56 -11.43
N GLY A 74 38.86 -6.76 -10.58
CA GLY A 74 39.27 -6.65 -9.18
C GLY A 74 38.51 -5.65 -8.32
N GLY A 75 37.45 -5.05 -8.83
CA GLY A 75 36.72 -3.99 -8.15
C GLY A 75 35.66 -4.49 -7.17
N THR A 76 35.18 -3.56 -6.38
CA THR A 76 34.07 -3.74 -5.45
C THR A 76 32.74 -3.84 -6.19
N PHE A 77 31.78 -4.61 -5.66
CA PHE A 77 30.42 -4.66 -6.15
C PHE A 77 29.71 -3.33 -5.89
N GLY A 78 29.00 -2.78 -6.87
CA GLY A 78 28.27 -1.53 -6.68
C GLY A 78 27.79 -0.85 -7.97
N GLY A 79 27.91 -1.53 -9.11
CA GLY A 79 27.44 -0.99 -10.40
C GLY A 79 28.38 0.00 -11.08
N GLY A 80 29.46 0.44 -10.42
CA GLY A 80 30.37 1.46 -10.94
C GLY A 80 29.76 2.86 -10.90
N ASN A 81 30.48 3.86 -11.42
CA ASN A 81 30.00 5.23 -11.50
C ASN A 81 28.97 5.38 -12.62
N LEU A 82 27.69 5.53 -12.26
CA LEU A 82 26.57 5.65 -13.19
C LEU A 82 26.23 7.09 -13.58
N ASN A 83 27.00 8.10 -13.15
CA ASN A 83 26.71 9.52 -13.41
C ASN A 83 26.79 9.92 -14.89
N TYR A 84 27.26 9.03 -15.76
CA TYR A 84 27.17 9.22 -17.20
C TYR A 84 25.77 8.94 -17.78
N ARG A 85 24.87 8.33 -16.98
CA ARG A 85 23.48 8.02 -17.34
C ARG A 85 22.57 9.20 -17.00
N PRO A 86 21.33 9.24 -17.54
CA PRO A 86 20.35 10.28 -17.19
C PRO A 86 20.15 10.41 -15.68
N SER A 87 20.21 11.63 -15.17
CA SER A 87 19.91 11.96 -13.76
C SER A 87 18.41 12.10 -13.46
N THR A 88 17.55 11.74 -14.41
CA THR A 88 16.09 11.85 -14.29
C THR A 88 15.46 10.55 -14.76
N ALA A 89 14.46 10.07 -14.01
CA ALA A 89 13.65 8.90 -14.37
C ALA A 89 12.19 9.08 -13.93
N ASP A 90 11.25 8.50 -14.67
CA ASP A 90 9.90 8.26 -14.18
C ASP A 90 9.96 7.08 -13.20
N ASP A 91 9.31 7.22 -12.03
CA ASP A 91 9.51 6.26 -10.94
C ASP A 91 8.35 5.27 -10.79
N THR A 92 7.12 5.70 -11.05
CA THR A 92 5.92 4.94 -10.64
C THR A 92 5.15 4.32 -11.79
N GLU A 93 4.63 3.11 -11.56
CA GLU A 93 3.74 2.40 -12.46
C GLU A 93 2.27 2.50 -12.01
N SER A 94 1.36 2.37 -12.95
CA SER A 94 -0.07 2.31 -12.67
C SER A 94 -0.49 0.92 -12.18
N TYR A 95 -1.58 0.87 -11.38
CA TYR A 95 -2.09 -0.38 -10.85
C TYR A 95 -3.61 -0.34 -10.63
N TRP A 96 -4.19 -1.52 -10.46
CA TRP A 96 -5.56 -1.71 -10.00
C TRP A 96 -5.58 -2.17 -8.54
N ALA A 97 -6.53 -1.66 -7.76
CA ALA A 97 -6.82 -2.11 -6.40
C ALA A 97 -8.28 -2.60 -6.32
N PRO A 98 -8.51 -3.91 -6.45
CA PRO A 98 -9.83 -4.50 -6.33
C PRO A 98 -10.22 -4.67 -4.86
N ARG A 99 -11.53 -4.67 -4.60
CA ARG A 99 -12.11 -5.03 -3.32
C ARG A 99 -13.46 -5.67 -3.53
N ILE A 100 -13.75 -6.72 -2.77
CA ILE A 100 -15.04 -7.41 -2.75
C ILE A 100 -15.42 -7.67 -1.31
N GLY A 101 -16.66 -7.40 -0.94
CA GLY A 101 -17.18 -7.65 0.40
C GLY A 101 -18.61 -8.18 0.36
N ILE A 102 -18.93 -8.98 1.34
CA ILE A 102 -20.29 -9.46 1.62
C ILE A 102 -20.61 -9.26 3.10
N LYS A 103 -21.84 -8.91 3.41
CA LYS A 103 -22.31 -8.71 4.78
C LYS A 103 -23.61 -9.50 4.99
N ALA A 104 -23.75 -10.06 6.17
CA ALA A 104 -24.99 -10.69 6.65
C ALA A 104 -25.31 -10.29 8.09
N ALA A 105 -26.55 -9.94 8.35
CA ALA A 105 -27.07 -9.77 9.70
C ALA A 105 -27.46 -11.13 10.29
N LEU A 106 -27.05 -11.38 11.53
CA LEU A 106 -27.40 -12.57 12.31
C LEU A 106 -28.34 -12.16 13.44
N GLY A 107 -29.61 -11.95 13.09
CA GLY A 107 -30.62 -11.34 13.97
C GLY A 107 -30.43 -9.81 14.07
N ASP A 108 -31.08 -9.21 15.08
CA ASP A 108 -31.16 -7.74 15.18
C ASP A 108 -29.89 -7.07 15.71
N SER A 109 -28.99 -7.85 16.31
CA SER A 109 -27.87 -7.30 17.08
C SER A 109 -26.49 -7.63 16.52
N ILE A 110 -26.36 -8.59 15.63
CA ILE A 110 -25.08 -9.03 15.10
C ILE A 110 -25.04 -8.81 13.59
N ASP A 111 -24.02 -8.12 13.14
CA ASP A 111 -23.67 -7.99 11.73
C ASP A 111 -22.28 -8.58 11.50
N CYS A 112 -22.11 -9.41 10.48
CA CYS A 112 -20.84 -9.97 10.09
C CYS A 112 -20.56 -9.68 8.63
N MET A 113 -19.29 -9.44 8.28
CA MET A 113 -18.84 -9.28 6.91
C MET A 113 -17.61 -10.15 6.65
N ALA A 114 -17.45 -10.53 5.39
CA ALA A 114 -16.20 -11.07 4.88
C ALA A 114 -15.77 -10.21 3.69
N ASP A 115 -14.49 -9.93 3.59
CA ASP A 115 -13.96 -9.11 2.51
C ASP A 115 -12.59 -9.60 2.01
N TYR A 116 -12.38 -9.37 0.72
CA TYR A 116 -11.09 -9.45 0.06
C TYR A 116 -10.65 -8.05 -0.37
N SER A 117 -9.37 -7.73 -0.16
CA SER A 117 -8.77 -6.44 -0.55
C SER A 117 -7.27 -6.57 -0.77
N GLN A 118 -6.67 -5.57 -1.41
CA GLN A 118 -5.22 -5.41 -1.54
C GLN A 118 -4.78 -4.16 -0.78
N PRO A 119 -4.57 -4.26 0.55
CA PRO A 119 -4.33 -3.09 1.38
C PRO A 119 -2.99 -2.43 1.10
N TRP A 120 -1.96 -3.21 0.79
CA TRP A 120 -0.59 -2.76 0.63
C TRP A 120 -0.04 -3.07 -0.75
N GLY A 121 0.92 -2.26 -1.20
CA GLY A 121 1.68 -2.53 -2.41
C GLY A 121 2.33 -1.27 -2.98
N ALA A 122 3.36 -1.48 -3.76
CA ALA A 122 4.05 -0.45 -4.52
C ALA A 122 4.52 -1.01 -5.85
N HIS A 123 4.63 -0.16 -6.86
CA HIS A 123 5.28 -0.53 -8.09
C HIS A 123 6.06 0.66 -8.64
N THR A 124 7.38 0.55 -8.62
CA THR A 124 8.31 1.53 -9.18
C THR A 124 9.13 0.87 -10.27
N ASN A 125 9.32 1.54 -11.41
CA ASN A 125 10.06 1.02 -12.54
C ASN A 125 10.77 2.15 -13.30
N PRO A 126 11.79 2.78 -12.70
CA PRO A 126 12.61 3.77 -13.39
C PRO A 126 13.45 3.18 -14.53
N GLY A 127 13.52 1.86 -14.62
CA GLY A 127 14.29 1.13 -15.62
C GLY A 127 15.78 1.08 -15.33
N LYS A 128 16.53 0.51 -16.28
CA LYS A 128 17.98 0.30 -16.11
C LYS A 128 18.82 1.51 -16.49
N ASN A 129 18.30 2.41 -17.33
CA ASN A 129 19.10 3.47 -17.94
C ASN A 129 18.98 4.83 -17.22
N TRP A 130 19.40 4.88 -15.97
CA TRP A 130 19.47 6.10 -15.17
C TRP A 130 20.55 6.01 -14.09
N ALA A 131 20.95 7.13 -13.48
CA ALA A 131 22.06 7.20 -12.54
C ALA A 131 21.84 6.41 -11.24
N GLY A 132 20.58 6.17 -10.83
CA GLY A 132 20.24 5.41 -9.63
C GLY A 132 19.93 3.93 -9.88
N ALA A 133 20.32 3.35 -11.02
CA ALA A 133 20.01 1.95 -11.33
C ALA A 133 20.68 0.94 -10.38
N ASN A 134 21.76 1.32 -9.72
CA ASN A 134 22.39 0.53 -8.65
C ASN A 134 21.53 0.44 -7.38
N ASN A 135 20.60 1.36 -7.18
CA ASN A 135 19.61 1.31 -6.09
C ASN A 135 18.31 0.66 -6.53
N ASN A 136 17.74 1.06 -7.68
CA ASN A 136 16.47 0.55 -8.16
C ASN A 136 16.38 0.52 -9.68
N ILE A 137 16.02 -0.62 -10.25
CA ILE A 137 15.57 -0.78 -11.64
C ILE A 137 14.06 -0.97 -11.66
N GLU A 138 13.57 -1.92 -10.87
CA GLU A 138 12.17 -2.20 -10.67
C GLU A 138 11.94 -2.75 -9.26
N THR A 139 10.93 -2.26 -8.58
CA THR A 139 10.49 -2.80 -7.29
C THR A 139 8.98 -2.94 -7.32
N LYS A 140 8.49 -4.13 -6.99
CA LYS A 140 7.07 -4.42 -6.89
C LYS A 140 6.78 -5.12 -5.57
N VAL A 141 5.78 -4.61 -4.85
CA VAL A 141 5.21 -5.24 -3.65
C VAL A 141 3.72 -5.37 -3.86
N GLU A 142 3.16 -6.51 -3.52
CA GLU A 142 1.73 -6.82 -3.60
C GLU A 142 1.27 -7.50 -2.32
N SER A 143 0.01 -7.32 -1.98
CA SER A 143 -0.61 -8.03 -0.87
C SER A 143 -2.02 -8.44 -1.21
N ASP A 144 -2.43 -9.58 -0.70
CA ASP A 144 -3.79 -10.08 -0.73
C ASP A 144 -4.28 -10.29 0.70
N ASN A 145 -5.47 -9.77 1.02
CA ASN A 145 -6.02 -9.80 2.36
C ASN A 145 -7.43 -10.39 2.35
N TYR A 146 -7.65 -11.38 3.18
CA TYR A 146 -8.92 -12.08 3.39
C TYR A 146 -9.37 -11.87 4.83
N ALA A 147 -10.47 -11.18 5.04
CA ALA A 147 -10.90 -10.78 6.37
C ALA A 147 -12.31 -11.26 6.70
N ALA A 148 -12.54 -11.54 7.97
CA ALA A 148 -13.86 -11.74 8.55
C ALA A 148 -14.01 -10.83 9.77
N THR A 149 -15.07 -10.02 9.79
CA THR A 149 -15.30 -9.04 10.85
C THR A 149 -16.77 -9.09 11.26
N CYS A 150 -17.00 -9.18 12.56
CA CYS A 150 -18.35 -9.12 13.11
C CYS A 150 -18.49 -7.93 14.09
N SER A 151 -19.70 -7.51 14.30
CA SER A 151 -20.03 -6.51 15.31
C SER A 151 -21.27 -6.93 16.10
N TYR A 152 -21.28 -6.57 17.37
CA TYR A 152 -22.45 -6.68 18.23
C TYR A 152 -22.96 -5.27 18.56
N LYS A 153 -24.22 -4.98 18.29
CA LYS A 153 -24.85 -3.68 18.53
C LYS A 153 -26.00 -3.79 19.55
N TRP A 154 -26.14 -2.78 20.38
CA TRP A 154 -27.27 -2.63 21.29
C TRP A 154 -27.68 -1.17 21.40
N GLN A 155 -28.91 -0.96 21.76
CA GLN A 155 -29.44 0.38 21.93
C GLN A 155 -28.81 1.06 23.14
N MET A 156 -28.30 2.27 22.96
CA MET A 156 -27.74 3.11 24.00
C MET A 156 -28.17 4.57 23.79
N GLY A 157 -29.09 5.03 24.62
CA GLY A 157 -29.71 6.36 24.45
C GLY A 157 -30.48 6.49 23.13
N PRO A 158 -30.27 7.56 22.35
CA PRO A 158 -30.98 7.78 21.08
C PRO A 158 -30.40 6.93 19.92
N GLY A 159 -29.33 6.20 20.15
CA GLY A 159 -28.61 5.49 19.10
C GLY A 159 -28.25 4.06 19.47
N TYR A 160 -27.29 3.53 18.72
CA TYR A 160 -26.73 2.19 18.92
C TYR A 160 -25.25 2.28 19.17
N PHE A 161 -24.80 1.64 20.24
CA PHE A 161 -23.40 1.37 20.45
C PHE A 161 -23.03 0.02 19.86
N ARG A 162 -21.86 -0.09 19.23
CA ARG A 162 -21.39 -1.26 18.52
C ARG A 162 -19.98 -1.59 18.96
N VAL A 163 -19.71 -2.85 19.27
CA VAL A 163 -18.36 -3.40 19.45
C VAL A 163 -18.03 -4.24 18.23
N ILE A 164 -16.82 -4.09 17.72
CA ILE A 164 -16.36 -4.69 16.48
C ILE A 164 -15.18 -5.58 16.79
N GLY A 165 -15.12 -6.76 16.17
CA GLY A 165 -14.00 -7.68 16.26
C GLY A 165 -13.88 -8.53 15.00
N GLY A 166 -12.65 -8.89 14.65
CA GLY A 166 -12.42 -9.71 13.47
C GLY A 166 -10.97 -10.17 13.36
N GLY A 167 -10.74 -11.06 12.41
CA GLY A 167 -9.43 -11.54 12.05
C GLY A 167 -9.23 -11.46 10.53
N PHE A 168 -8.00 -11.43 10.10
CA PHE A 168 -7.65 -11.44 8.70
C PHE A 168 -6.35 -12.21 8.45
N TYR A 169 -6.29 -12.84 7.30
CA TYR A 169 -5.10 -13.49 6.76
C TYR A 169 -4.57 -12.65 5.63
N GLN A 170 -3.27 -12.39 5.63
CA GLN A 170 -2.63 -11.54 4.65
C GLN A 170 -1.44 -12.24 4.03
N GLU A 171 -1.38 -12.24 2.71
CA GLU A 171 -0.24 -12.67 1.92
C GLU A 171 0.47 -11.41 1.41
N VAL A 172 1.80 -11.39 1.52
CA VAL A 172 2.64 -10.27 1.05
C VAL A 172 3.79 -10.85 0.27
N GLY A 173 4.01 -10.32 -0.92
CA GLY A 173 5.14 -10.73 -1.75
C GLY A 173 5.63 -9.59 -2.63
N GLY A 174 6.81 -9.79 -3.19
CA GLY A 174 7.37 -8.80 -4.08
C GLY A 174 8.77 -9.11 -4.55
N PHE A 175 9.27 -8.24 -5.42
CA PHE A 175 10.64 -8.33 -5.90
C PHE A 175 11.29 -6.95 -6.02
N LYS A 176 12.61 -6.94 -5.98
CA LYS A 176 13.44 -5.78 -6.30
C LYS A 176 14.56 -6.17 -7.26
N GLU A 177 14.69 -5.40 -8.33
CA GLU A 177 15.81 -5.47 -9.27
C GLU A 177 16.69 -4.25 -9.13
N ARG A 178 18.00 -4.48 -9.14
CA ARG A 178 18.99 -3.41 -9.18
C ARG A 178 20.20 -3.81 -10.03
N LEU A 179 20.93 -2.80 -10.49
CA LEU A 179 22.21 -3.02 -11.16
C LEU A 179 23.26 -3.30 -10.09
N VAL A 180 23.76 -4.53 -10.06
CA VAL A 180 24.82 -4.94 -9.14
C VAL A 180 26.19 -4.67 -9.76
N GLN A 181 26.30 -4.80 -11.09
CA GLN A 181 27.52 -4.54 -11.83
C GLN A 181 27.21 -3.97 -13.23
N ASP A 182 27.91 -2.95 -13.65
CA ASP A 182 27.73 -2.36 -14.98
C ASP A 182 28.70 -2.97 -15.99
N TYR A 183 28.15 -3.63 -17.02
CA TYR A 183 28.92 -4.20 -18.13
C TYR A 183 28.80 -3.39 -19.43
N THR A 184 28.30 -2.16 -19.38
CA THR A 184 28.05 -1.34 -20.59
C THR A 184 29.30 -1.18 -21.44
N PHE A 185 30.46 -1.00 -20.84
CA PHE A 185 31.74 -0.83 -21.52
C PHE A 185 32.68 -2.05 -21.38
N ALA A 186 32.15 -3.15 -20.86
CA ALA A 186 32.96 -4.34 -20.62
C ALA A 186 33.30 -5.07 -21.94
N PRO A 187 34.50 -5.70 -22.06
CA PRO A 187 34.83 -6.50 -23.22
C PRO A 187 34.05 -7.81 -23.26
N PHE A 188 33.92 -8.40 -24.46
CA PHE A 188 33.41 -9.75 -24.60
C PHE A 188 34.21 -10.77 -23.77
N PRO A 189 33.64 -11.74 -23.05
CA PRO A 189 32.18 -12.05 -23.01
C PRO A 189 31.38 -11.31 -21.94
N PHE A 190 31.93 -10.46 -21.10
CA PHE A 190 31.25 -9.78 -20.00
C PHE A 190 30.08 -8.89 -20.51
N SER A 191 30.27 -8.23 -21.64
CA SER A 191 29.23 -7.39 -22.27
C SER A 191 27.95 -8.13 -22.65
N THR A 192 27.92 -9.47 -22.55
CA THR A 192 26.69 -10.26 -22.80
C THR A 192 25.82 -10.40 -21.55
N PHE A 193 26.28 -10.00 -20.39
CA PHE A 193 25.56 -10.05 -19.13
C PHE A 193 24.85 -8.73 -18.84
N SER A 194 23.70 -8.80 -18.19
CA SER A 194 22.93 -7.59 -17.86
C SER A 194 23.46 -6.87 -16.62
N GLY A 195 24.14 -7.58 -15.73
CA GLY A 195 24.62 -7.05 -14.45
C GLY A 195 23.52 -6.84 -13.40
N VAL A 196 22.31 -7.31 -13.67
CA VAL A 196 21.15 -7.13 -12.80
C VAL A 196 21.08 -8.25 -11.77
N GLY A 197 20.87 -7.89 -10.52
CA GLY A 197 20.48 -8.79 -9.44
C GLY A 197 19.00 -8.63 -9.13
N ARG A 198 18.30 -9.75 -8.85
CA ARG A 198 16.88 -9.78 -8.47
C ARG A 198 16.74 -10.45 -7.12
N LEU A 199 16.10 -9.75 -6.19
CA LEU A 199 15.58 -10.30 -4.94
C LEU A 199 14.09 -10.53 -5.10
N GLU A 200 13.59 -11.68 -4.66
CA GLU A 200 12.16 -11.99 -4.59
C GLU A 200 11.87 -12.60 -3.23
N LEU A 201 10.82 -12.11 -2.56
CA LEU A 201 10.44 -12.51 -1.21
C LEU A 201 8.91 -12.64 -1.13
N GLU A 202 8.45 -13.61 -0.34
CA GLU A 202 7.04 -13.83 -0.04
C GLU A 202 6.86 -14.42 1.35
N ASP A 203 5.76 -14.07 1.99
CA ASP A 203 5.29 -14.66 3.25
C ASP A 203 3.83 -14.33 3.48
N SER A 204 3.26 -14.90 4.55
CA SER A 204 1.87 -14.68 4.95
C SER A 204 1.73 -14.71 6.47
N GLY A 205 0.79 -13.96 6.98
CA GLY A 205 0.56 -13.88 8.41
C GLY A 205 -0.89 -13.62 8.76
N TRP A 206 -1.19 -13.71 10.05
CA TRP A 206 -2.50 -13.42 10.60
C TRP A 206 -2.50 -12.11 11.37
N GLY A 207 -3.56 -11.34 11.17
CA GLY A 207 -3.84 -10.16 11.95
C GLY A 207 -5.24 -10.20 12.55
N TRP A 208 -5.50 -9.26 13.44
CA TRP A 208 -6.80 -9.09 14.06
C TRP A 208 -7.21 -7.61 14.08
N ARG A 209 -8.50 -7.36 14.19
CA ARG A 209 -9.03 -6.02 14.37
C ARG A 209 -10.02 -5.95 15.50
N THR A 210 -10.07 -4.78 16.12
CA THR A 210 -11.07 -4.46 17.13
C THR A 210 -11.49 -3.00 17.00
N GLY A 211 -12.69 -2.70 17.46
CA GLY A 211 -13.17 -1.33 17.42
C GLY A 211 -14.47 -1.13 18.13
N VAL A 212 -14.87 0.13 18.17
CA VAL A 212 -16.17 0.57 18.68
C VAL A 212 -16.79 1.55 17.72
N ALA A 213 -18.13 1.60 17.70
CA ALA A 213 -18.84 2.63 16.96
C ALA A 213 -20.11 3.06 17.71
N TYR A 214 -20.52 4.28 17.46
CA TYR A 214 -21.79 4.81 17.91
C TYR A 214 -22.55 5.43 16.74
N GLU A 215 -23.79 5.03 16.59
CA GLU A 215 -24.65 5.44 15.46
C GLU A 215 -25.93 6.05 15.98
N ILE A 216 -26.33 7.20 15.42
CA ILE A 216 -27.66 7.78 15.59
C ILE A 216 -28.28 7.89 14.20
N PRO A 217 -29.06 6.89 13.77
CA PRO A 217 -29.61 6.83 12.41
C PRO A 217 -30.46 8.04 12.03
N GLU A 218 -31.17 8.65 13.00
CA GLU A 218 -32.02 9.82 12.78
C GLU A 218 -31.23 11.01 12.20
N TYR A 219 -29.97 11.17 12.59
CA TYR A 219 -29.10 12.24 12.13
C TYR A 219 -28.08 11.77 11.09
N ALA A 220 -28.17 10.51 10.63
CA ALA A 220 -27.10 9.87 9.84
C ALA A 220 -25.71 9.99 10.49
N MET A 221 -25.69 10.10 11.82
CA MET A 221 -24.47 10.26 12.58
C MET A 221 -23.87 8.90 12.86
N ARG A 222 -22.58 8.78 12.58
CA ARG A 222 -21.73 7.65 12.96
C ARG A 222 -20.35 8.14 13.36
N ALA A 223 -19.86 7.62 14.47
CA ALA A 223 -18.47 7.72 14.85
C ALA A 223 -17.93 6.31 15.08
N SER A 224 -16.81 5.96 14.50
CA SER A 224 -16.18 4.65 14.67
C SER A 224 -14.68 4.81 14.89
N LEU A 225 -14.14 4.03 15.82
CA LEU A 225 -12.72 3.92 16.10
C LEU A 225 -12.32 2.46 15.94
N VAL A 226 -11.41 2.18 15.02
CA VAL A 226 -10.99 0.81 14.66
C VAL A 226 -9.49 0.71 14.65
N TYR A 227 -8.98 -0.30 15.33
CA TYR A 227 -7.58 -0.71 15.33
C TYR A 227 -7.43 -1.99 14.53
N ASN A 228 -6.43 -2.05 13.66
CA ASN A 228 -5.98 -3.26 12.97
C ASN A 228 -4.56 -3.55 13.44
N SER A 229 -4.30 -4.80 13.85
CA SER A 229 -2.97 -5.21 14.32
C SER A 229 -1.96 -5.24 13.19
N ALA A 230 -0.70 -5.18 13.54
CA ALA A 230 0.39 -5.59 12.68
C ALA A 230 0.21 -7.05 12.21
N VAL A 231 0.87 -7.38 11.10
CA VAL A 231 1.00 -8.76 10.60
C VAL A 231 2.47 -9.09 10.54
N ASP A 232 2.90 -10.01 11.41
CA ASP A 232 4.26 -10.48 11.43
C ASP A 232 4.47 -11.49 10.30
N LEU A 233 5.56 -11.30 9.56
CA LEU A 233 6.05 -12.13 8.47
C LEU A 233 7.38 -12.73 8.93
N ASP A 234 7.27 -13.79 9.77
CA ASP A 234 8.42 -14.37 10.48
C ASP A 234 9.18 -15.38 9.62
N ASP A 235 8.53 -15.92 8.59
CA ASP A 235 9.07 -16.93 7.67
C ASP A 235 9.28 -16.38 6.25
N LEU A 236 9.58 -15.06 6.17
CA LEU A 236 9.82 -14.40 4.89
C LEU A 236 10.91 -15.13 4.11
N SER A 237 10.55 -15.71 2.99
CA SER A 237 11.41 -16.60 2.22
C SER A 237 11.41 -16.23 0.75
N GLY A 238 12.47 -16.61 0.04
CA GLY A 238 12.60 -16.33 -1.38
C GLY A 238 14.01 -16.57 -1.88
N PHE A 239 14.45 -15.75 -2.82
CA PHE A 239 15.77 -15.93 -3.42
C PHE A 239 16.41 -14.62 -3.89
N ILE A 240 17.75 -14.65 -3.97
CA ILE A 240 18.54 -13.68 -4.73
C ILE A 240 19.05 -14.38 -5.99
N ASP A 241 18.73 -13.83 -7.15
CA ASP A 241 19.22 -14.32 -8.45
C ASP A 241 20.32 -13.39 -8.96
N LEU A 242 21.54 -13.90 -9.00
CA LEU A 242 22.74 -13.22 -9.50
C LEU A 242 23.28 -13.85 -10.80
N ARG A 243 22.53 -14.71 -11.48
CA ARG A 243 22.97 -15.41 -12.69
C ARG A 243 23.27 -14.48 -13.86
N GLN A 244 22.82 -13.24 -13.80
CA GLN A 244 23.10 -12.18 -14.76
C GLN A 244 24.40 -11.41 -14.46
N LEU A 245 25.15 -11.84 -13.43
CA LEU A 245 26.48 -11.35 -13.13
C LEU A 245 27.54 -12.32 -13.66
N ALA A 246 28.67 -11.76 -14.02
CA ALA A 246 29.84 -12.50 -14.53
C ALA A 246 31.09 -12.07 -13.82
N PHE A 247 31.94 -13.05 -13.50
CA PHE A 247 33.20 -12.84 -12.82
C PHE A 247 34.34 -13.48 -13.62
N PRO A 248 35.56 -12.90 -13.57
CA PRO A 248 36.74 -13.59 -14.09
C PRO A 248 36.92 -14.94 -13.39
N ASN A 249 37.17 -15.98 -14.17
CA ASN A 249 37.50 -17.28 -13.57
C ASN A 249 38.88 -17.22 -12.96
N PRO A 250 39.05 -17.40 -11.65
CA PRO A 250 40.36 -17.36 -10.99
C PRO A 250 41.20 -18.61 -11.27
N PHE A 251 40.60 -19.66 -11.87
CA PHE A 251 41.31 -20.90 -12.14
C PHE A 251 41.90 -20.91 -13.57
N PRO A 252 43.10 -21.43 -13.75
CA PRO A 252 43.74 -21.44 -15.05
C PRO A 252 43.12 -22.42 -16.06
N VAL A 253 42.14 -23.22 -15.62
CA VAL A 253 41.44 -24.24 -16.43
C VAL A 253 39.96 -23.97 -16.38
N GLY A 254 39.29 -24.05 -17.52
CA GLY A 254 37.83 -23.85 -17.64
C GLY A 254 37.47 -22.59 -18.44
N PRO A 255 36.17 -22.20 -18.43
CA PRO A 255 35.72 -21.02 -19.16
C PRO A 255 36.35 -19.75 -18.57
N ARG A 256 36.56 -18.73 -19.40
CA ARG A 256 37.14 -17.43 -18.96
C ARG A 256 36.28 -16.70 -17.93
N VAL A 257 34.98 -17.00 -17.88
CA VAL A 257 34.00 -16.32 -17.05
C VAL A 257 33.22 -17.35 -16.27
N ILE A 258 33.01 -17.11 -15.01
CA ILE A 258 32.07 -17.81 -14.16
C ILE A 258 30.85 -16.90 -13.90
N THR A 259 29.66 -17.47 -13.91
CA THR A 259 28.41 -16.74 -13.62
C THR A 259 28.10 -16.75 -12.13
N GLY A 260 27.39 -15.76 -11.66
CA GLY A 260 26.74 -15.80 -10.36
C GLY A 260 25.70 -16.92 -10.26
N THR A 261 25.20 -17.16 -9.10
CA THR A 261 24.24 -18.23 -8.79
C THR A 261 22.96 -17.66 -8.22
N LYS A 262 21.98 -18.52 -8.05
CA LYS A 262 20.75 -18.25 -7.34
C LYS A 262 20.90 -18.78 -5.89
N TYR A 263 20.55 -17.95 -4.90
CA TYR A 263 20.63 -18.29 -3.49
C TYR A 263 19.26 -18.16 -2.86
N ASP A 264 18.83 -19.17 -2.13
CA ASP A 264 17.65 -19.07 -1.29
C ASP A 264 17.97 -18.18 -0.06
N VAL A 265 17.03 -17.33 0.30
CA VAL A 265 17.15 -16.40 1.42
C VAL A 265 15.96 -16.49 2.35
N GLN A 266 16.18 -16.13 3.61
CA GLN A 266 15.17 -16.05 4.65
C GLN A 266 15.34 -14.74 5.41
N GLY A 267 14.24 -14.22 5.91
CA GLY A 267 14.21 -12.99 6.67
C GLY A 267 12.95 -12.85 7.49
N SER A 268 12.71 -11.66 8.00
CA SER A 268 11.48 -11.29 8.67
C SER A 268 11.13 -9.84 8.40
N ALA A 269 9.85 -9.55 8.42
CA ALA A 269 9.29 -8.21 8.31
C ALA A 269 7.99 -8.13 9.09
N SER A 270 7.46 -6.93 9.32
CA SER A 270 6.13 -6.77 9.90
C SER A 270 5.37 -5.72 9.10
N MET A 271 4.15 -6.05 8.65
CA MET A 271 3.24 -5.07 8.07
C MET A 271 2.62 -4.25 9.20
N PRO A 272 2.44 -2.93 9.01
CA PRO A 272 2.12 -2.02 10.09
C PRO A 272 0.71 -2.22 10.66
N ASP A 273 0.56 -1.94 11.93
CA ASP A 273 -0.72 -1.71 12.56
C ASP A 273 -1.27 -0.32 12.23
N SER A 274 -2.57 -0.14 12.47
CA SER A 274 -3.24 1.14 12.19
C SER A 274 -4.39 1.40 13.14
N LEU A 275 -4.63 2.69 13.39
CA LEU A 275 -5.78 3.17 14.14
C LEU A 275 -6.51 4.23 13.33
N GLU A 276 -7.81 4.03 13.08
CA GLU A 276 -8.62 4.96 12.30
C GLU A 276 -9.86 5.41 13.07
N LEU A 277 -10.03 6.72 13.17
CA LEU A 277 -11.25 7.37 13.61
C LEU A 277 -12.00 7.89 12.38
N LYS A 278 -13.22 7.41 12.15
CA LYS A 278 -14.14 7.95 11.15
C LYS A 278 -15.33 8.60 11.83
N VAL A 279 -15.76 9.77 11.36
CA VAL A 279 -16.94 10.48 11.83
C VAL A 279 -17.76 10.98 10.66
N GLN A 280 -19.07 10.93 10.80
CA GLN A 280 -20.01 11.54 9.86
C GLN A 280 -21.25 12.03 10.59
N SER A 281 -21.92 13.02 10.02
CA SER A 281 -23.24 13.49 10.50
C SER A 281 -23.99 14.24 9.42
N GLY A 282 -25.29 14.09 9.40
CA GLY A 282 -26.19 14.98 8.67
C GLY A 282 -26.14 16.38 9.29
N ILE A 283 -25.84 17.39 8.49
CA ILE A 283 -25.68 18.79 8.94
C ILE A 283 -26.84 19.69 8.50
N ALA A 284 -27.58 19.26 7.49
CA ALA A 284 -28.79 19.89 6.98
C ALA A 284 -29.61 18.86 6.17
N PRO A 285 -30.88 19.12 5.82
CA PRO A 285 -31.63 18.22 4.97
C PRO A 285 -30.93 17.91 3.65
N GLY A 286 -30.59 16.63 3.44
CA GLY A 286 -29.86 16.16 2.26
C GLY A 286 -28.37 16.42 2.28
N TRP A 287 -27.78 17.00 3.33
CA TRP A 287 -26.35 17.25 3.46
C TRP A 287 -25.71 16.40 4.56
N LEU A 288 -24.59 15.80 4.24
CA LEU A 288 -23.75 15.02 5.13
C LEU A 288 -22.35 15.63 5.20
N ALA A 289 -21.82 15.83 6.39
CA ALA A 289 -20.38 16.08 6.59
C ALA A 289 -19.73 14.82 7.13
N PHE A 290 -18.47 14.59 6.73
CA PHE A 290 -17.71 13.43 7.15
C PHE A 290 -16.24 13.75 7.23
N GLY A 291 -15.50 12.91 7.97
CA GLY A 291 -14.05 12.98 8.03
C GLY A 291 -13.45 11.75 8.68
N SER A 292 -12.16 11.58 8.48
CA SER A 292 -11.37 10.54 9.15
C SER A 292 -9.98 11.03 9.50
N ILE A 293 -9.41 10.42 10.53
CA ILE A 293 -8.00 10.52 10.89
C ILE A 293 -7.50 9.09 11.07
N LYS A 294 -6.49 8.72 10.31
CA LYS A 294 -5.83 7.42 10.39
C LYS A 294 -4.36 7.60 10.71
N TRP A 295 -3.88 6.85 11.65
CA TRP A 295 -2.48 6.62 11.95
C TRP A 295 -2.09 5.21 11.51
N THR A 296 -0.90 5.07 10.93
CA THR A 296 -0.32 3.79 10.53
C THR A 296 1.14 3.76 10.95
N ASP A 297 1.53 2.74 11.73
CA ASP A 297 2.89 2.59 12.24
C ASP A 297 3.86 2.07 11.17
N TRP A 298 4.11 2.89 10.16
CA TRP A 298 5.11 2.59 9.14
C TRP A 298 6.55 2.54 9.70
N SER A 299 6.77 3.02 10.93
CA SER A 299 8.07 2.94 11.58
C SER A 299 8.52 1.50 11.87
N GLN A 300 7.62 0.51 11.80
CA GLN A 300 7.96 -0.91 11.86
C GLN A 300 8.75 -1.38 10.62
N LEU A 301 8.58 -0.74 9.48
CA LEU A 301 9.31 -1.02 8.25
C LEU A 301 10.55 -0.11 8.12
N GLN A 302 11.52 -0.29 9.02
CA GLN A 302 12.81 0.40 8.97
C GLN A 302 13.76 -0.31 8.02
N VAL A 303 14.09 -1.55 8.35
CA VAL A 303 15.07 -2.38 7.65
C VAL A 303 14.54 -3.80 7.59
N VAL A 304 14.36 -4.32 6.40
CA VAL A 304 14.05 -5.73 6.18
C VAL A 304 15.35 -6.48 5.94
N THR A 305 15.82 -7.20 6.95
CA THR A 305 17.05 -7.99 6.88
C THR A 305 16.74 -9.38 6.35
N PHE A 306 17.55 -9.87 5.42
CA PHE A 306 17.48 -11.21 4.88
C PHE A 306 18.87 -11.85 4.74
N CYS A 307 18.91 -13.15 5.02
CA CYS A 307 20.15 -13.92 5.06
C CYS A 307 20.06 -15.12 4.12
N PRO A 308 21.17 -15.56 3.51
CA PRO A 308 21.19 -16.82 2.78
C PRO A 308 20.76 -17.98 3.67
N ALA A 309 19.85 -18.82 3.18
CA ALA A 309 19.32 -19.98 3.92
C ALA A 309 20.42 -21.00 4.25
N THR A 310 21.47 -21.05 3.42
CA THR A 310 22.68 -21.85 3.70
C THR A 310 23.72 -20.93 4.34
N ILE A 311 23.84 -20.99 5.64
CA ILE A 311 24.82 -20.20 6.40
C ILE A 311 26.22 -20.68 6.05
N SER A 312 26.92 -19.90 5.25
CA SER A 312 28.38 -19.90 5.19
C SER A 312 28.88 -18.75 6.07
N PRO A 313 29.86 -18.92 6.92
CA PRO A 313 30.41 -17.84 7.75
C PRO A 313 31.00 -16.67 6.94
N THR A 314 31.03 -16.79 5.62
CA THR A 314 31.58 -15.80 4.68
C THR A 314 30.49 -15.07 3.87
N THR A 315 29.21 -15.43 4.00
CA THR A 315 28.12 -14.77 3.27
C THR A 315 27.32 -13.92 4.24
N PRO A 316 27.51 -12.59 4.26
CA PRO A 316 26.78 -11.70 5.16
C PRO A 316 25.30 -11.64 4.77
N CYS A 317 24.44 -11.37 5.76
CA CYS A 317 23.09 -10.94 5.53
C CYS A 317 23.10 -9.60 4.76
N THR A 318 22.05 -9.29 4.06
CA THR A 318 21.85 -8.00 3.42
C THR A 318 20.50 -7.43 3.86
N SER A 319 20.23 -6.19 3.51
CA SER A 319 19.00 -5.51 3.94
C SER A 319 18.34 -4.74 2.81
N LEU A 320 17.04 -4.51 3.00
CA LEU A 320 16.27 -3.53 2.26
C LEU A 320 15.90 -2.42 3.23
N ASP A 321 16.50 -1.27 3.06
CA ASP A 321 16.34 -0.13 3.94
C ASP A 321 15.22 0.76 3.42
N LEU A 322 14.15 0.88 4.18
CA LEU A 322 12.97 1.68 3.88
C LEU A 322 12.94 2.96 4.72
N LEU A 323 13.38 2.86 5.97
CA LEU A 323 13.52 3.95 6.95
C LEU A 323 12.27 4.82 7.06
N TYR A 324 11.10 4.17 7.05
CA TYR A 324 9.84 4.87 7.13
C TYR A 324 9.59 5.43 8.53
N ARG A 325 8.84 6.53 8.57
CA ARG A 325 8.22 7.09 9.78
C ARG A 325 6.73 6.85 9.75
N ASP A 326 6.06 7.02 10.89
CA ASP A 326 4.60 6.92 11.01
C ASP A 326 3.87 7.72 9.93
N GLY A 327 2.89 7.08 9.33
CA GLY A 327 1.96 7.67 8.39
C GLY A 327 0.75 8.30 9.12
N TRP A 328 0.27 9.41 8.58
CA TRP A 328 -0.97 10.05 9.01
C TRP A 328 -1.79 10.42 7.78
N THR A 329 -3.06 9.99 7.77
CA THR A 329 -4.01 10.37 6.72
C THR A 329 -5.17 11.11 7.37
N VAL A 330 -5.46 12.31 6.87
CA VAL A 330 -6.59 13.13 7.34
C VAL A 330 -7.49 13.46 6.16
N THR A 331 -8.75 13.06 6.26
CA THR A 331 -9.76 13.30 5.23
C THR A 331 -10.92 14.13 5.80
N GLY A 332 -11.42 15.07 5.02
CA GLY A 332 -12.64 15.80 5.31
C GLY A 332 -13.45 16.02 4.05
N GLY A 333 -14.76 15.96 4.16
CA GLY A 333 -15.61 16.15 2.99
C GLY A 333 -17.08 16.39 3.33
N ILE A 334 -17.83 16.68 2.27
CA ILE A 334 -19.29 16.88 2.32
C ILE A 334 -19.95 16.09 1.20
N GLY A 335 -21.13 15.59 1.48
CA GLY A 335 -21.99 14.91 0.52
C GLY A 335 -23.37 15.58 0.46
N HIS A 336 -24.00 15.48 -0.70
CA HIS A 336 -25.33 16.01 -0.93
C HIS A 336 -26.22 15.03 -1.71
N LYS A 337 -27.44 14.86 -1.23
CA LYS A 337 -28.49 14.13 -1.90
C LYS A 337 -29.24 15.07 -2.83
N PHE A 338 -29.08 14.94 -4.13
CA PHE A 338 -29.74 15.78 -5.13
C PHE A 338 -31.23 15.42 -5.27
N ASN A 339 -31.52 14.13 -5.25
CA ASN A 339 -32.87 13.56 -5.29
C ASN A 339 -32.84 12.12 -4.73
N ASP A 340 -33.94 11.36 -4.88
CA ASP A 340 -34.03 10.00 -4.32
C ASP A 340 -33.11 8.98 -4.98
N GLN A 341 -32.61 9.25 -6.20
CA GLN A 341 -31.77 8.36 -6.95
C GLN A 341 -30.31 8.83 -7.04
N TRP A 342 -30.07 10.12 -6.92
CA TRP A 342 -28.75 10.69 -7.16
C TRP A 342 -28.20 11.39 -5.92
N SER A 343 -26.96 11.09 -5.61
CA SER A 343 -26.19 11.82 -4.60
C SER A 343 -24.76 12.03 -5.09
N GLY A 344 -24.03 12.93 -4.46
CA GLY A 344 -22.65 13.20 -4.77
C GLY A 344 -21.89 13.65 -3.56
N ALA A 345 -20.56 13.55 -3.63
CA ALA A 345 -19.68 13.98 -2.56
C ALA A 345 -18.38 14.59 -3.09
N VAL A 346 -17.78 15.44 -2.28
CA VAL A 346 -16.43 15.97 -2.49
C VAL A 346 -15.65 15.83 -1.20
N SER A 347 -14.36 15.49 -1.31
CA SER A 347 -13.45 15.34 -0.18
C SER A 347 -12.08 15.91 -0.48
N LEU A 348 -11.41 16.34 0.57
CA LEU A 348 -10.00 16.71 0.57
C LEU A 348 -9.27 15.77 1.53
N THR A 349 -8.18 15.17 1.07
CA THR A 349 -7.33 14.31 1.89
C THR A 349 -5.90 14.83 1.88
N TRP A 350 -5.31 14.90 3.06
CA TRP A 350 -3.88 15.03 3.26
C TRP A 350 -3.33 13.73 3.80
N ASP A 351 -2.25 13.28 3.19
CA ASP A 351 -1.52 12.11 3.62
C ASP A 351 -0.05 12.48 3.83
N ARG A 352 0.45 12.19 5.01
CA ARG A 352 1.82 12.46 5.39
C ARG A 352 2.77 11.44 4.75
N GLY A 353 3.73 11.93 3.98
CA GLY A 353 4.80 11.10 3.44
C GLY A 353 5.63 10.42 4.54
N THR A 354 6.01 9.18 4.30
CA THR A 354 6.74 8.36 5.27
C THR A 354 8.27 8.52 5.19
N SER A 355 8.80 9.16 4.15
CA SER A 355 10.25 9.40 4.01
C SER A 355 10.79 10.37 5.05
N GLN A 356 11.99 10.09 5.56
CA GLN A 356 12.72 10.88 6.54
C GLN A 356 14.10 11.31 6.02
N GLY A 357 14.16 11.92 4.84
CA GLY A 357 15.42 12.31 4.20
C GLY A 357 16.02 11.22 3.31
N TYR A 358 15.44 10.04 3.31
CA TYR A 358 15.72 8.93 2.40
C TYR A 358 14.39 8.44 1.79
N GLY A 359 14.43 8.04 0.51
CA GLY A 359 13.23 7.60 -0.20
C GLY A 359 12.42 8.72 -0.82
N ALA A 360 11.34 8.36 -1.51
CA ALA A 360 10.54 9.25 -2.34
C ALA A 360 9.10 9.46 -1.83
N GLN A 361 8.79 9.00 -0.62
CA GLN A 361 7.43 9.06 -0.05
C GLN A 361 7.17 10.43 0.61
N THR A 362 6.78 11.40 -0.19
CA THR A 362 6.47 12.78 0.25
C THR A 362 5.00 12.97 0.55
N ASP A 363 4.63 14.08 1.20
CA ASP A 363 3.24 14.39 1.49
C ASP A 363 2.40 14.49 0.21
N THR A 364 1.16 14.01 0.29
CA THR A 364 0.21 14.06 -0.82
C THR A 364 -1.07 14.77 -0.41
N TRP A 365 -1.57 15.61 -1.29
CA TRP A 365 -2.87 16.24 -1.18
C TRP A 365 -3.76 15.78 -2.31
N THR A 366 -4.96 15.29 -2.00
CA THR A 366 -5.90 14.79 -2.99
C THR A 366 -7.27 15.42 -2.85
N LEU A 367 -7.86 15.79 -3.98
CA LEU A 367 -9.25 16.21 -4.12
C LEU A 367 -10.03 15.07 -4.75
N GLY A 368 -10.97 14.53 -4.00
CA GLY A 368 -11.88 13.47 -4.44
C GLY A 368 -13.26 14.01 -4.77
N THR A 369 -13.90 13.46 -5.77
CA THR A 369 -15.30 13.67 -6.08
C THR A 369 -15.96 12.38 -6.55
N GLY A 370 -17.22 12.19 -6.23
CA GLY A 370 -17.96 11.01 -6.61
C GLY A 370 -19.45 11.26 -6.74
N VAL A 371 -20.09 10.41 -7.50
CA VAL A 371 -21.55 10.35 -7.64
C VAL A 371 -22.03 8.94 -7.40
N SER A 372 -23.22 8.83 -6.81
CA SER A 372 -23.92 7.57 -6.62
C SER A 372 -25.27 7.65 -7.31
N TYR A 373 -25.61 6.57 -7.98
CA TYR A 373 -26.88 6.35 -8.62
C TYR A 373 -27.58 5.10 -8.04
N THR A 374 -28.76 5.28 -7.47
CA THR A 374 -29.57 4.23 -6.86
C THR A 374 -30.80 3.98 -7.73
N PRO A 375 -30.69 3.11 -8.77
CA PRO A 375 -31.81 2.83 -9.68
C PRO A 375 -32.98 2.13 -8.99
N THR A 376 -32.70 1.34 -7.97
CA THR A 376 -33.68 0.65 -7.13
C THR A 376 -33.24 0.70 -5.67
N GLU A 377 -34.11 0.37 -4.73
CA GLU A 377 -33.82 0.36 -3.29
C GLU A 377 -32.68 -0.62 -2.91
N ASN A 378 -32.37 -1.60 -3.79
CA ASN A 378 -31.41 -2.66 -3.53
C ASN A 378 -30.11 -2.55 -4.35
N VAL A 379 -30.00 -1.57 -5.24
CA VAL A 379 -28.85 -1.42 -6.13
C VAL A 379 -28.32 -0.01 -6.08
N GLU A 380 -27.04 0.13 -5.79
CA GLU A 380 -26.33 1.39 -5.84
C GLU A 380 -25.10 1.24 -6.75
N ILE A 381 -24.92 2.18 -7.66
CA ILE A 381 -23.77 2.27 -8.58
C ILE A 381 -22.99 3.52 -8.22
N ARG A 382 -21.71 3.40 -7.93
CA ARG A 382 -20.82 4.50 -7.54
C ARG A 382 -19.76 4.72 -8.59
N LEU A 383 -19.53 5.98 -8.93
CA LEU A 383 -18.39 6.41 -9.75
C LEU A 383 -17.68 7.54 -9.03
N ALA A 384 -16.39 7.39 -8.80
CA ALA A 384 -15.57 8.39 -8.15
C ALA A 384 -14.26 8.61 -8.89
N GLY A 385 -13.73 9.82 -8.78
CA GLY A 385 -12.41 10.20 -9.29
C GLY A 385 -11.66 11.03 -8.27
N VAL A 386 -10.35 10.87 -8.27
CA VAL A 386 -9.43 11.59 -7.37
C VAL A 386 -8.29 12.17 -8.21
N VAL A 387 -7.95 13.43 -7.94
CA VAL A 387 -6.74 14.06 -8.46
C VAL A 387 -5.89 14.52 -7.28
N GLY A 388 -4.58 14.35 -7.38
CA GLY A 388 -3.69 14.66 -6.28
C GLY A 388 -2.40 15.34 -6.73
N ILE A 389 -1.75 15.96 -5.75
CA ILE A 389 -0.43 16.56 -5.88
C ILE A 389 0.48 15.90 -4.85
N LEU A 390 1.58 15.32 -5.32
CA LEU A 390 2.67 14.89 -4.48
C LEU A 390 3.59 16.10 -4.26
N THR A 391 3.90 16.42 -3.01
CA THR A 391 4.83 17.50 -2.70
C THR A 391 6.24 17.11 -3.12
N SER A 392 7.08 18.08 -3.39
CA SER A 392 8.49 17.83 -3.67
C SER A 392 9.24 17.53 -2.37
N GLY A 393 10.25 16.68 -2.47
CA GLY A 393 11.18 16.34 -1.42
C GLY A 393 12.57 16.04 -2.00
N SER A 394 13.54 15.88 -1.12
CA SER A 394 14.88 15.43 -1.47
C SER A 394 15.22 14.15 -0.71
N SER A 395 15.91 13.24 -1.37
CA SER A 395 16.50 12.05 -0.76
C SER A 395 18.01 12.22 -0.74
N GLY A 396 18.62 12.13 0.43
CA GLY A 396 20.06 12.12 0.60
C GLY A 396 20.63 10.70 0.63
N PRO A 397 21.95 10.57 0.60
CA PRO A 397 22.59 9.28 0.89
C PRO A 397 22.31 8.91 2.35
N VAL A 398 22.21 7.61 2.61
CA VAL A 398 22.21 7.08 3.98
C VAL A 398 23.56 6.41 4.17
N ASP A 399 24.32 6.91 5.13
CA ASP A 399 25.56 6.28 5.57
C ASP A 399 25.17 5.12 6.50
N PHE A 400 25.41 3.88 6.06
CA PHE A 400 25.19 2.65 6.81
C PHE A 400 26.48 2.18 7.49
#